data_02fbc3b8ab975d849bd52d75a87f94f5
#
_entry.id   02fbc3b8ab975d849bd52d75a87f94f5
#
_cell.length_a   1.000
_cell.length_b   1.000
_cell.length_c   1.000
_cell.angle_alpha   90.00
_cell.angle_beta   90.00
_cell.angle_gamma   90.00
#
_symmetry.space_group_name_H-M   'P 1'
#
loop_
_entity.id
_entity.type
_entity.pdbx_description
1 polymer ?
#
loop_
_entity_poly.entity_id
_entity_poly.type
_entity_poly.pdbx_seq_one_letter_code
_entity_poly.pdbx_strand_id
1 'polypeptide(L)'
;MTKNKHMKKILLVTLLGMAALSASAQQTLTLQDCQQMAVQQSKDLEQARAQIQMASYDRKIALANYFPNVSATGAYLYNSRDIAMVSDTQSAMLQNAGTLVQGQLDAAVAGASQQLSAAMTQSMTQLMTAIKTNPAMALEYMTSPMWQTVLNMLQGVDPSSLAGLVPNIAEPVNAIGADIDKALHPDLHNIWVGAVTVKQPVFVGGKIIYSNQMAALAQDLAQSKYEMEYADVVMDVDQAYWQIISIANKKKLAQSYLALLQEMQADVEKSIAAGVATESDALQVKVKANEAQMLLTKAENGLTLSKMLLCKRIGLPLDTEIILADEAIEVIPEPQCPVEKSLEDIYADRPETRSLQLAQQIYDKKAKVVRADMMPQVALTANYLISNPNAFNGIQNTWNGGTFVAGVMVNVPIFHGLENVNRYKKAKAEAGLYQTRYQDARELIGLQVAQQRKVFVEAREKVEMTLSNLESAEENLRKANLAYEAGVLPTNTVLGAQTAWLSAHSDYIDAGIEYQMAAASLNKAEGNIK
;
A
#
# COMPACT_ATOMS: atom_id res chain seq x y z
N MET A 1 43.32 20.87 33.08
CA MET A 1 44.02 20.19 31.97
C MET A 1 43.63 18.71 31.76
N THR A 2 42.69 18.16 32.51
CA THR A 2 42.33 16.71 32.49
C THR A 2 41.08 16.37 31.62
N LYS A 3 40.22 17.36 31.33
CA LYS A 3 38.96 17.12 30.57
C LYS A 3 39.18 16.90 29.05
N ASN A 4 40.27 17.40 28.49
CA ASN A 4 40.60 17.31 27.06
C ASN A 4 41.23 15.94 26.64
N LYS A 5 41.74 15.16 27.61
CA LYS A 5 42.35 13.85 27.34
C LYS A 5 41.31 12.73 27.21
N HIS A 6 40.17 12.84 27.92
CA HIS A 6 39.08 11.87 27.81
C HIS A 6 38.29 12.03 26.49
N MET A 7 38.06 13.28 26.06
CA MET A 7 37.35 13.55 24.81
C MET A 7 38.14 13.10 23.57
N LYS A 8 39.46 13.23 23.58
CA LYS A 8 40.34 12.70 22.51
C LYS A 8 40.38 11.16 22.48
N LYS A 9 40.31 10.49 23.64
CA LYS A 9 40.24 9.01 23.69
C LYS A 9 38.90 8.48 23.20
N ILE A 10 37.78 9.15 23.50
CA ILE A 10 36.45 8.78 23.01
C ILE A 10 36.38 9.01 21.48
N LEU A 11 36.91 10.12 20.97
CA LEU A 11 36.98 10.40 19.52
C LEU A 11 37.87 9.39 18.76
N LEU A 12 38.95 8.92 19.39
CA LEU A 12 39.85 7.93 18.79
C LEU A 12 39.24 6.53 18.77
N VAL A 13 38.47 6.17 19.81
CA VAL A 13 37.75 4.89 19.87
C VAL A 13 36.57 4.85 18.87
N THR A 14 35.87 5.98 18.67
CA THR A 14 34.83 6.09 17.67
C THR A 14 35.39 6.12 16.22
N LEU A 15 36.58 6.70 16.00
CA LEU A 15 37.26 6.66 14.70
C LEU A 15 37.83 5.27 14.39
N LEU A 16 38.36 4.53 15.40
CA LEU A 16 38.79 3.13 15.21
C LEU A 16 37.59 2.18 15.01
N GLY A 17 36.44 2.47 15.64
CA GLY A 17 35.19 1.72 15.42
C GLY A 17 34.61 1.92 14.01
N MET A 18 34.78 3.09 13.39
CA MET A 18 34.37 3.35 12.02
C MET A 18 35.33 2.80 10.96
N ALA A 19 36.63 2.63 11.30
CA ALA A 19 37.59 2.03 10.37
C ALA A 19 37.51 0.49 10.32
N ALA A 20 36.86 -0.17 11.28
CA ALA A 20 36.64 -1.61 11.27
C ALA A 20 35.43 -2.04 10.41
N LEU A 21 34.63 -1.08 9.92
CA LEU A 21 33.45 -1.34 9.08
C LEU A 21 33.74 -1.32 7.56
N SER A 22 34.99 -1.15 7.14
CA SER A 22 35.40 -1.16 5.74
C SER A 22 36.24 -2.40 5.35
N ALA A 23 36.27 -3.45 6.16
CA ALA A 23 36.58 -4.76 5.64
C ALA A 23 35.29 -5.24 4.95
N SER A 24 35.22 -5.15 3.63
CA SER A 24 34.26 -5.83 2.76
C SER A 24 34.47 -7.35 2.94
N ALA A 25 34.08 -7.90 4.09
CA ALA A 25 33.77 -9.31 4.16
C ALA A 25 32.61 -9.48 3.17
N GLN A 26 32.84 -10.13 2.06
CA GLN A 26 31.82 -10.57 1.12
C GLN A 26 30.78 -11.34 1.93
N GLN A 27 29.70 -10.64 2.33
CA GLN A 27 28.69 -11.17 3.22
C GLN A 27 27.81 -12.07 2.37
N THR A 28 27.90 -13.37 2.60
CA THR A 28 26.98 -14.32 1.98
C THR A 28 25.60 -14.10 2.59
N LEU A 29 24.63 -13.73 1.76
CA LEU A 29 23.25 -13.45 2.16
C LEU A 29 22.41 -14.72 2.01
N THR A 30 21.74 -15.11 3.08
CA THR A 30 20.71 -16.15 3.03
C THR A 30 19.37 -15.55 2.54
N LEU A 31 18.45 -16.41 2.14
CA LEU A 31 17.08 -15.97 1.80
C LEU A 31 16.44 -15.19 2.95
N GLN A 32 16.60 -15.65 4.19
CA GLN A 32 16.07 -14.98 5.37
C GLN A 32 16.70 -13.60 5.60
N ASP A 33 18.00 -13.46 5.39
CA ASP A 33 18.66 -12.15 5.48
C ASP A 33 18.11 -11.18 4.45
N CYS A 34 17.92 -11.64 3.21
CA CYS A 34 17.32 -10.83 2.14
C CYS A 34 15.89 -10.40 2.47
N GLN A 35 15.06 -11.31 3.00
CA GLN A 35 13.70 -10.99 3.44
C GLN A 35 13.72 -9.96 4.57
N GLN A 36 14.56 -10.13 5.59
CA GLN A 36 14.66 -9.18 6.71
C GLN A 36 15.12 -7.79 6.25
N MET A 37 16.13 -7.74 5.38
CA MET A 37 16.61 -6.46 4.82
C MET A 37 15.50 -5.77 4.00
N ALA A 38 14.79 -6.52 3.16
CA ALA A 38 13.69 -5.98 2.37
C ALA A 38 12.58 -5.42 3.24
N VAL A 39 12.16 -6.14 4.29
CA VAL A 39 11.13 -5.68 5.23
C VAL A 39 11.54 -4.38 5.95
N GLN A 40 12.83 -4.20 6.22
CA GLN A 40 13.34 -2.99 6.85
C GLN A 40 13.46 -1.81 5.88
N GLN A 41 13.80 -2.06 4.61
CA GLN A 41 14.16 -1.04 3.63
C GLN A 41 13.09 -0.80 2.55
N SER A 42 12.05 -1.66 2.48
CA SER A 42 10.99 -1.53 1.48
C SER A 42 10.26 -0.20 1.59
N LYS A 43 10.22 0.53 0.46
CA LYS A 43 9.44 1.76 0.32
C LYS A 43 7.93 1.50 0.36
N ASP A 44 7.49 0.35 -0.07
CA ASP A 44 6.08 -0.03 -0.07
C ASP A 44 5.60 -0.27 1.36
N LEU A 45 6.41 -0.92 2.20
CA LEU A 45 6.12 -1.05 3.63
C LEU A 45 6.24 0.28 4.39
N GLU A 46 7.16 1.17 4.00
CA GLU A 46 7.22 2.53 4.55
C GLU A 46 5.92 3.30 4.26
N GLN A 47 5.42 3.22 3.01
CA GLN A 47 4.14 3.82 2.63
C GLN A 47 2.96 3.20 3.39
N ALA A 48 2.93 1.87 3.54
CA ALA A 48 1.89 1.20 4.30
C ALA A 48 1.91 1.58 5.80
N ARG A 49 3.09 1.74 6.41
CA ARG A 49 3.24 2.28 7.78
C ARG A 49 2.72 3.72 7.88
N ALA A 50 3.01 4.55 6.89
CA ALA A 50 2.47 5.90 6.84
C ALA A 50 0.93 5.91 6.75
N GLN A 51 0.33 4.98 6.00
CA GLN A 51 -1.13 4.82 5.94
C GLN A 51 -1.72 4.42 7.30
N ILE A 52 -1.08 3.54 8.05
CA ILE A 52 -1.49 3.19 9.43
C ILE A 52 -1.44 4.43 10.32
N GLN A 53 -0.36 5.22 10.20
CA GLN A 53 -0.21 6.46 10.98
C GLN A 53 -1.30 7.47 10.61
N MET A 54 -1.62 7.65 9.34
CA MET A 54 -2.72 8.51 8.87
C MET A 54 -4.06 8.04 9.45
N ALA A 55 -4.39 6.75 9.36
CA ALA A 55 -5.61 6.19 9.93
C ALA A 55 -5.67 6.37 11.47
N SER A 56 -4.53 6.29 12.15
CA SER A 56 -4.41 6.60 13.59
C SER A 56 -4.77 8.07 13.89
N TYR A 57 -4.34 9.01 13.07
CA TYR A 57 -4.72 10.42 13.20
C TYR A 57 -6.20 10.64 12.87
N ASP A 58 -6.74 9.97 11.86
CA ASP A 58 -8.17 10.03 11.54
C ASP A 58 -9.03 9.55 12.71
N ARG A 59 -8.58 8.51 13.41
CA ARG A 59 -9.22 8.07 14.66
C ARG A 59 -9.17 9.13 15.75
N LYS A 60 -8.04 9.83 15.92
CA LYS A 60 -7.92 10.93 16.89
C LYS A 60 -8.82 12.11 16.49
N ILE A 61 -8.93 12.42 15.20
CA ILE A 61 -9.85 13.42 14.67
C ILE A 61 -11.30 13.04 14.97
N ALA A 62 -11.67 11.78 14.75
CA ALA A 62 -13.01 11.29 15.08
C ALA A 62 -13.31 11.38 16.58
N LEU A 63 -12.32 11.11 17.45
CA LEU A 63 -12.42 11.29 18.90
C LEU A 63 -12.57 12.77 19.29
N ALA A 64 -11.91 13.69 18.58
CA ALA A 64 -12.00 15.11 18.86
C ALA A 64 -13.44 15.65 18.75
N ASN A 65 -14.32 14.99 17.97
CA ASN A 65 -15.72 15.36 17.86
C ASN A 65 -16.54 15.16 19.16
N TYR A 66 -15.99 14.49 20.16
CA TYR A 66 -16.61 14.39 21.49
C TYR A 66 -16.37 15.64 22.34
N PHE A 67 -15.38 16.47 22.01
CA PHE A 67 -15.02 17.64 22.78
C PHE A 67 -15.71 18.89 22.25
N PRO A 68 -15.83 19.94 23.11
CA PRO A 68 -16.36 21.21 22.66
C PRO A 68 -15.50 21.85 21.58
N ASN A 69 -16.15 22.40 20.58
CA ASN A 69 -15.50 23.25 19.59
C ASN A 69 -15.55 24.69 20.09
N VAL A 70 -14.38 25.35 20.15
CA VAL A 70 -14.24 26.76 20.52
C VAL A 70 -13.75 27.50 19.30
N SER A 71 -14.52 28.47 18.84
CA SER A 71 -14.18 29.33 17.70
C SER A 71 -14.31 30.79 18.07
N ALA A 72 -13.42 31.62 17.53
CA ALA A 72 -13.51 33.07 17.61
C ALA A 72 -13.78 33.61 16.20
N THR A 73 -14.77 34.44 16.08
CA THR A 73 -15.13 35.12 14.82
C THR A 73 -15.13 36.64 15.04
N GLY A 74 -14.61 37.37 14.06
CA GLY A 74 -14.61 38.81 14.04
C GLY A 74 -15.14 39.30 12.69
N ALA A 75 -16.01 40.29 12.72
CA ALA A 75 -16.49 40.96 11.52
C ALA A 75 -16.37 42.49 11.67
N TYR A 76 -15.90 43.12 10.62
CA TYR A 76 -15.92 44.57 10.48
C TYR A 76 -16.79 44.93 9.27
N LEU A 77 -17.79 45.77 9.49
CA LEU A 77 -18.70 46.23 8.45
C LEU A 77 -18.58 47.76 8.37
N TYR A 78 -18.28 48.25 7.18
CA TYR A 78 -18.27 49.66 6.89
C TYR A 78 -19.52 50.00 6.10
N ASN A 79 -20.30 50.97 6.61
CA ASN A 79 -21.50 51.46 5.96
C ASN A 79 -21.23 52.84 5.36
N SER A 80 -21.35 52.97 4.05
CA SER A 80 -21.00 54.19 3.33
C SER A 80 -22.09 55.26 3.39
N ARG A 81 -23.22 55.01 4.03
CA ARG A 81 -24.33 55.96 4.17
C ARG A 81 -24.67 56.20 5.63
N ASP A 82 -24.91 57.46 5.99
CA ASP A 82 -25.48 57.82 7.27
C ASP A 82 -26.88 57.21 7.42
N ILE A 83 -27.10 56.58 8.54
CA ILE A 83 -28.38 55.95 8.85
C ILE A 83 -29.06 56.81 9.91
N ALA A 84 -29.76 57.83 9.46
CA ALA A 84 -30.54 58.69 10.34
C ALA A 84 -31.88 58.07 10.76
N MET A 85 -32.35 57.05 10.11
CA MET A 85 -33.53 56.24 10.46
C MET A 85 -33.32 54.86 9.83
N VAL A 86 -33.60 53.82 10.54
CA VAL A 86 -33.49 52.43 10.07
C VAL A 86 -34.50 52.25 8.92
N SER A 87 -33.98 52.12 7.70
CA SER A 87 -34.82 51.75 6.53
C SER A 87 -34.89 50.23 6.45
N ASP A 88 -35.95 49.69 5.79
CA ASP A 88 -36.17 48.26 5.61
C ASP A 88 -34.93 47.52 5.02
N THR A 89 -34.12 48.22 4.25
CA THR A 89 -32.87 47.70 3.68
C THR A 89 -31.77 47.47 4.72
N GLN A 90 -31.77 48.17 5.80
CA GLN A 90 -30.75 48.08 6.86
C GLN A 90 -31.15 47.07 7.92
N SER A 91 -32.43 46.96 8.20
CA SER A 91 -32.98 45.86 8.98
C SER A 91 -32.61 44.50 8.36
N ALA A 92 -32.74 44.43 7.04
CA ALA A 92 -32.33 43.24 6.29
C ALA A 92 -30.81 42.93 6.36
N MET A 93 -29.94 43.97 6.42
CA MET A 93 -28.48 43.78 6.55
C MET A 93 -28.07 43.25 7.92
N LEU A 94 -28.66 43.76 8.98
CA LEU A 94 -28.43 43.28 10.35
C LEU A 94 -28.99 41.89 10.56
N GLN A 95 -30.15 41.58 10.01
CA GLN A 95 -30.76 40.24 10.05
C GLN A 95 -29.94 39.21 9.28
N ASN A 96 -29.14 39.62 8.28
CA ASN A 96 -28.30 38.75 7.48
C ASN A 96 -26.83 38.61 7.99
N ALA A 97 -26.44 39.34 9.04
CA ALA A 97 -25.08 39.27 9.60
C ALA A 97 -24.72 37.84 10.07
N GLY A 98 -25.72 37.15 10.61
CA GLY A 98 -25.57 35.75 10.99
C GLY A 98 -25.36 34.80 9.80
N THR A 99 -26.01 35.10 8.69
CA THR A 99 -25.82 34.32 7.45
C THR A 99 -24.42 34.48 6.89
N LEU A 100 -23.80 35.64 7.06
CA LEU A 100 -22.42 35.93 6.65
C LEU A 100 -21.40 35.17 7.52
N VAL A 101 -21.65 35.10 8.83
CA VAL A 101 -20.83 34.37 9.78
C VAL A 101 -20.96 32.85 9.56
N GLN A 102 -22.18 32.37 9.29
CA GLN A 102 -22.44 30.99 8.93
C GLN A 102 -21.70 30.60 7.64
N GLY A 103 -21.76 31.46 6.61
CA GLY A 103 -21.05 31.21 5.34
C GLY A 103 -19.54 31.16 5.49
N GLN A 104 -18.95 31.92 6.41
CA GLN A 104 -17.53 31.81 6.73
C GLN A 104 -17.20 30.49 7.49
N LEU A 105 -18.09 30.09 8.39
CA LEU A 105 -17.94 28.84 9.13
C LEU A 105 -18.08 27.63 8.18
N ASP A 106 -19.07 27.68 7.30
CA ASP A 106 -19.30 26.66 6.28
C ASP A 106 -18.14 26.60 5.27
N ALA A 107 -17.57 27.75 4.90
CA ALA A 107 -16.38 27.80 4.05
C ALA A 107 -15.12 27.25 4.74
N ALA A 108 -14.94 27.50 6.05
CA ALA A 108 -13.83 26.93 6.81
C ALA A 108 -13.96 25.40 6.95
N VAL A 109 -15.18 24.91 7.16
CA VAL A 109 -15.48 23.47 7.20
C VAL A 109 -15.37 22.85 5.81
N ALA A 110 -15.81 23.55 4.77
CA ALA A 110 -15.61 23.12 3.40
C ALA A 110 -14.12 23.04 3.03
N GLY A 111 -13.30 23.97 3.52
CA GLY A 111 -11.84 23.94 3.38
C GLY A 111 -11.21 22.72 4.05
N ALA A 112 -11.65 22.40 5.26
CA ALA A 112 -11.19 21.20 5.98
C ALA A 112 -11.65 19.91 5.28
N SER A 113 -12.88 19.86 4.78
CA SER A 113 -13.39 18.71 4.04
C SER A 113 -12.68 18.53 2.69
N GLN A 114 -12.32 19.62 2.01
CA GLN A 114 -11.51 19.57 0.79
C GLN A 114 -10.10 19.05 1.03
N GLN A 115 -9.46 19.45 2.13
CA GLN A 115 -8.14 18.92 2.51
C GLN A 115 -8.21 17.41 2.80
N LEU A 116 -9.25 16.95 3.48
CA LEU A 116 -9.48 15.54 3.74
C LEU A 116 -9.73 14.77 2.43
N SER A 117 -10.56 15.32 1.54
CA SER A 117 -10.84 14.74 0.21
C SER A 117 -9.60 14.68 -0.66
N ALA A 118 -8.77 15.73 -0.64
CA ALA A 118 -7.51 15.76 -1.38
C ALA A 118 -6.52 14.73 -0.88
N ALA A 119 -6.40 14.58 0.44
CA ALA A 119 -5.55 13.57 1.07
C ALA A 119 -6.01 12.15 0.71
N MET A 120 -7.32 11.89 0.72
CA MET A 120 -7.90 10.62 0.31
C MET A 120 -7.68 10.34 -1.18
N THR A 121 -7.90 11.34 -2.05
CA THR A 121 -7.69 11.23 -3.50
C THR A 121 -6.20 11.01 -3.82
N GLN A 122 -5.31 11.69 -3.10
CA GLN A 122 -3.87 11.53 -3.27
C GLN A 122 -3.41 10.12 -2.86
N SER A 123 -3.91 9.61 -1.73
CA SER A 123 -3.66 8.23 -1.28
C SER A 123 -4.18 7.21 -2.29
N MET A 124 -5.34 7.48 -2.89
CA MET A 124 -5.95 6.66 -3.92
C MET A 124 -5.16 6.67 -5.24
N THR A 125 -4.69 7.85 -5.64
CA THR A 125 -3.84 8.01 -6.84
C THR A 125 -2.49 7.32 -6.66
N GLN A 126 -1.90 7.40 -5.47
CA GLN A 126 -0.66 6.70 -5.14
C GLN A 126 -0.86 5.19 -5.14
N LEU A 127 -1.97 4.69 -4.60
CA LEU A 127 -2.35 3.29 -4.64
C LEU A 127 -2.53 2.80 -6.09
N MET A 128 -3.25 3.57 -6.92
CA MET A 128 -3.45 3.26 -8.34
C MET A 128 -2.14 3.29 -9.14
N THR A 129 -1.23 4.19 -8.79
CA THR A 129 0.08 4.28 -9.44
C THR A 129 0.95 3.09 -9.06
N ALA A 130 0.93 2.67 -7.79
CA ALA A 130 1.64 1.48 -7.33
C ALA A 130 1.14 0.20 -8.02
N ILE A 131 -0.18 0.08 -8.25
CA ILE A 131 -0.80 -1.02 -9.01
C ILE A 131 -0.35 -0.99 -10.49
N LYS A 132 -0.25 0.19 -11.10
CA LYS A 132 0.16 0.35 -12.52
C LYS A 132 1.64 0.06 -12.78
N THR A 133 2.50 0.22 -11.78
CA THR A 133 3.95 0.06 -11.93
C THR A 133 4.44 -1.38 -11.80
N ASN A 134 3.59 -2.33 -11.43
CA ASN A 134 3.95 -3.74 -11.32
C ASN A 134 3.08 -4.63 -12.23
N PRO A 135 3.53 -4.90 -13.49
CA PRO A 135 2.71 -5.54 -14.53
C PRO A 135 2.27 -6.98 -14.22
N ALA A 136 3.06 -7.73 -13.42
CA ALA A 136 2.74 -9.11 -13.07
C ALA A 136 1.60 -9.20 -12.04
N MET A 137 1.49 -8.22 -11.15
CA MET A 137 0.39 -8.11 -10.18
C MET A 137 -0.82 -7.38 -10.76
N ALA A 138 -0.60 -6.48 -11.72
CA ALA A 138 -1.67 -5.68 -12.30
C ALA A 138 -2.77 -6.54 -12.96
N LEU A 139 -2.39 -7.62 -13.64
CA LEU A 139 -3.34 -8.47 -14.37
C LEU A 139 -4.22 -9.31 -13.42
N GLU A 140 -3.66 -9.81 -12.33
CA GLU A 140 -4.35 -10.64 -11.33
C GLU A 140 -5.24 -9.79 -10.40
N TYR A 141 -4.81 -8.58 -10.07
CA TYR A 141 -5.56 -7.67 -9.19
C TYR A 141 -6.59 -6.80 -9.92
N MET A 142 -6.34 -6.39 -11.19
CA MET A 142 -7.33 -5.61 -11.97
C MET A 142 -8.58 -6.42 -12.33
N THR A 143 -8.47 -7.75 -12.38
CA THR A 143 -9.61 -8.66 -12.61
C THR A 143 -10.27 -9.12 -11.30
N SER A 144 -9.65 -8.89 -10.15
CA SER A 144 -10.19 -9.29 -8.85
C SER A 144 -11.27 -8.31 -8.37
N PRO A 145 -12.48 -8.79 -8.08
CA PRO A 145 -13.55 -7.97 -7.48
C PRO A 145 -13.14 -7.31 -6.15
N MET A 146 -12.16 -7.88 -5.46
CA MET A 146 -11.61 -7.42 -4.19
C MET A 146 -10.95 -6.04 -4.29
N TRP A 147 -10.15 -5.80 -5.33
CA TRP A 147 -9.47 -4.50 -5.51
C TRP A 147 -10.42 -3.38 -5.92
N GLN A 148 -11.40 -3.67 -6.74
CA GLN A 148 -12.46 -2.71 -7.03
C GLN A 148 -13.24 -2.34 -5.76
N THR A 149 -13.37 -3.28 -4.83
CA THR A 149 -13.97 -3.06 -3.51
C THR A 149 -13.18 -2.07 -2.67
N VAL A 150 -11.86 -2.26 -2.57
CA VAL A 150 -10.96 -1.35 -1.83
C VAL A 150 -10.94 0.04 -2.47
N LEU A 151 -10.94 0.12 -3.80
CA LEU A 151 -11.01 1.39 -4.54
C LEU A 151 -12.32 2.15 -4.28
N ASN A 152 -13.44 1.45 -4.37
CA ASN A 152 -14.77 2.03 -4.13
C ASN A 152 -14.95 2.42 -2.65
N MET A 153 -14.27 1.73 -1.73
CA MET A 153 -14.25 2.06 -0.31
C MET A 153 -13.57 3.40 -0.04
N LEU A 154 -12.42 3.65 -0.67
CA LEU A 154 -11.71 4.93 -0.58
C LEU A 154 -12.48 6.06 -1.27
N GLN A 155 -13.28 5.76 -2.31
CA GLN A 155 -14.16 6.73 -2.98
C GLN A 155 -15.46 6.99 -2.23
N GLY A 156 -15.89 6.06 -1.38
CA GLY A 156 -17.19 6.13 -0.71
C GLY A 156 -17.17 6.79 0.68
N VAL A 157 -16.02 7.23 1.20
CA VAL A 157 -15.98 8.08 2.39
C VAL A 157 -16.38 9.48 1.96
N ASP A 158 -17.61 9.87 2.29
CA ASP A 158 -18.12 11.19 1.98
C ASP A 158 -17.63 12.21 3.01
N PRO A 159 -16.67 13.09 2.65
CA PRO A 159 -16.18 14.13 3.55
C PRO A 159 -17.27 15.19 3.87
N SER A 160 -18.37 15.20 3.10
CA SER A 160 -19.48 16.14 3.32
C SER A 160 -20.24 15.84 4.62
N SER A 161 -20.04 14.65 5.22
CA SER A 161 -20.61 14.31 6.53
C SER A 161 -20.09 15.22 7.66
N LEU A 162 -18.93 15.86 7.49
CA LEU A 162 -18.40 16.86 8.42
C LEU A 162 -19.19 18.19 8.37
N ALA A 163 -19.74 18.53 7.22
CA ALA A 163 -20.54 19.76 7.06
C ALA A 163 -21.84 19.73 7.88
N GLY A 164 -22.42 18.54 8.10
CA GLY A 164 -23.61 18.38 8.93
C GLY A 164 -23.38 18.47 10.45
N LEU A 165 -22.11 18.56 10.89
CA LEU A 165 -21.75 18.75 12.31
C LEU A 165 -21.66 20.23 12.71
N VAL A 166 -21.66 21.14 11.74
CA VAL A 166 -21.68 22.59 11.99
C VAL A 166 -23.10 23.00 12.35
N PRO A 167 -23.35 23.53 13.55
CA PRO A 167 -24.67 24.05 13.86
C PRO A 167 -24.95 25.30 13.05
N ASN A 168 -26.19 25.52 12.78
CA ASN A 168 -26.64 26.80 12.29
C ASN A 168 -26.52 27.84 13.41
N ILE A 169 -25.46 28.65 13.40
CA ILE A 169 -25.28 29.80 14.29
C ILE A 169 -25.87 31.05 13.71
N ALA A 170 -26.39 31.00 12.49
CA ALA A 170 -26.99 32.16 11.82
C ALA A 170 -28.20 32.67 12.59
N GLU A 171 -29.02 31.79 13.11
CA GLU A 171 -30.26 32.13 13.78
C GLU A 171 -30.05 32.93 15.10
N PRO A 172 -29.17 32.54 16.02
CA PRO A 172 -28.85 33.35 17.20
C PRO A 172 -28.22 34.70 16.85
N VAL A 173 -27.34 34.74 15.84
CA VAL A 173 -26.69 35.97 15.41
C VAL A 173 -27.68 36.89 14.68
N ASN A 174 -28.61 36.33 13.91
CA ASN A 174 -29.71 37.10 13.28
C ASN A 174 -30.70 37.61 14.32
N ALA A 175 -31.01 36.86 15.38
CA ALA A 175 -31.83 37.31 16.49
C ALA A 175 -31.18 38.49 17.23
N ILE A 176 -29.88 38.44 17.44
CA ILE A 176 -29.09 39.55 18.00
C ILE A 176 -29.13 40.76 17.06
N GLY A 177 -28.98 40.54 15.75
CA GLY A 177 -29.12 41.59 14.74
C GLY A 177 -30.50 42.28 14.73
N ALA A 178 -31.56 41.50 14.93
CA ALA A 178 -32.94 42.02 15.03
C ALA A 178 -33.17 42.83 16.34
N ASP A 179 -32.55 42.46 17.44
CA ASP A 179 -32.57 43.22 18.70
C ASP A 179 -31.74 44.52 18.63
N ILE A 180 -30.65 44.47 17.86
CA ILE A 180 -29.84 45.65 17.53
C ILE A 180 -30.67 46.63 16.67
N ASP A 181 -31.40 46.12 15.67
CA ASP A 181 -32.28 46.91 14.80
C ASP A 181 -33.35 47.69 15.57
N LYS A 182 -33.93 47.08 16.59
CA LYS A 182 -34.90 47.74 17.49
C LYS A 182 -34.33 48.85 18.36
N ALA A 183 -33.04 48.82 18.62
CA ALA A 183 -32.36 49.76 19.51
C ALA A 183 -31.65 50.91 18.78
N LEU A 184 -31.70 50.93 17.41
CA LEU A 184 -30.85 51.79 16.59
C LEU A 184 -31.43 53.13 16.20
N HIS A 185 -30.90 54.15 16.81
CA HIS A 185 -30.97 55.53 16.34
C HIS A 185 -29.64 56.25 16.21
N PRO A 186 -28.50 55.67 15.95
CA PRO A 186 -27.28 56.42 15.72
C PRO A 186 -26.43 55.95 14.56
N ASP A 187 -25.38 56.70 14.30
CA ASP A 187 -24.31 56.55 13.36
C ASP A 187 -23.76 55.10 13.32
N LEU A 188 -24.12 54.35 12.29
CA LEU A 188 -23.74 52.97 12.05
C LEU A 188 -22.68 52.83 10.95
N HIS A 189 -21.83 53.84 10.74
CA HIS A 189 -20.78 53.78 9.71
C HIS A 189 -19.80 52.63 9.95
N ASN A 190 -19.45 52.35 11.20
CA ASN A 190 -18.45 51.35 11.57
C ASN A 190 -19.03 50.37 12.59
N ILE A 191 -19.26 49.14 12.17
CA ILE A 191 -19.76 48.08 13.04
C ILE A 191 -18.67 47.04 13.23
N TRP A 192 -18.29 46.83 14.47
CA TRP A 192 -17.36 45.77 14.89
C TRP A 192 -18.15 44.73 15.69
N VAL A 193 -18.05 43.47 15.28
CA VAL A 193 -18.62 42.34 16.00
C VAL A 193 -17.54 41.30 16.21
N GLY A 194 -17.32 40.92 17.48
CA GLY A 194 -16.45 39.81 17.86
C GLY A 194 -17.26 38.80 18.66
N ALA A 195 -17.15 37.56 18.34
CA ALA A 195 -17.77 36.48 19.11
C ALA A 195 -16.81 35.35 19.40
N VAL A 196 -16.83 34.86 20.63
CA VAL A 196 -16.23 33.57 20.99
C VAL A 196 -17.39 32.60 21.22
N THR A 197 -17.43 31.57 20.39
CA THR A 197 -18.49 30.57 20.41
C THR A 197 -17.91 29.25 20.93
N VAL A 198 -18.53 28.69 21.95
CA VAL A 198 -18.26 27.32 22.43
C VAL A 198 -19.46 26.47 22.08
N LYS A 199 -19.22 25.37 21.39
CA LYS A 199 -20.27 24.42 21.03
C LYS A 199 -19.90 23.02 21.49
N GLN A 200 -20.81 22.37 22.21
CA GLN A 200 -20.69 20.99 22.63
C GLN A 200 -21.89 20.17 22.11
N PRO A 201 -21.67 19.23 21.16
CA PRO A 201 -22.72 18.28 20.80
C PRO A 201 -22.99 17.38 21.99
N VAL A 202 -24.26 17.29 22.40
CA VAL A 202 -24.71 16.40 23.49
C VAL A 202 -25.35 15.13 22.93
N PHE A 203 -26.17 15.30 21.90
CA PHE A 203 -26.81 14.20 21.22
C PHE A 203 -26.92 14.48 19.72
N VAL A 204 -26.40 13.58 18.91
CA VAL A 204 -26.42 13.65 17.44
C VAL A 204 -26.83 12.31 16.83
N GLY A 205 -27.82 11.64 17.43
CA GLY A 205 -28.34 10.37 16.95
C GLY A 205 -27.31 9.22 16.97
N GLY A 206 -26.21 9.35 17.75
CA GLY A 206 -25.10 8.39 17.77
C GLY A 206 -24.06 8.57 16.66
N LYS A 207 -24.16 9.63 15.84
CA LYS A 207 -23.26 9.91 14.70
C LYS A 207 -21.79 9.89 15.11
N ILE A 208 -21.44 10.60 16.19
CA ILE A 208 -20.05 10.67 16.70
C ILE A 208 -19.54 9.27 17.11
N ILE A 209 -20.39 8.47 17.79
CA ILE A 209 -20.05 7.12 18.22
C ILE A 209 -19.73 6.23 17.01
N TYR A 210 -20.65 6.21 16.02
CA TYR A 210 -20.46 5.37 14.84
C TYR A 210 -19.32 5.85 13.95
N SER A 211 -19.11 7.16 13.83
CA SER A 211 -17.95 7.72 13.11
C SER A 211 -16.63 7.32 13.78
N ASN A 212 -16.57 7.36 15.11
CA ASN A 212 -15.38 6.91 15.83
C ASN A 212 -15.14 5.39 15.67
N GLN A 213 -16.20 4.57 15.71
CA GLN A 213 -16.10 3.14 15.43
C GLN A 213 -15.63 2.89 13.99
N MET A 214 -16.11 3.66 13.01
CA MET A 214 -15.63 3.58 11.63
C MET A 214 -14.13 3.90 11.53
N ALA A 215 -13.69 4.96 12.19
CA ALA A 215 -12.27 5.34 12.18
C ALA A 215 -11.37 4.30 12.86
N ALA A 216 -11.86 3.64 13.93
CA ALA A 216 -11.15 2.52 14.54
C ALA A 216 -11.02 1.34 13.57
N LEU A 217 -12.12 0.93 12.94
CA LEU A 217 -12.11 -0.14 11.93
C LEU A 217 -11.26 0.21 10.70
N ALA A 218 -11.20 1.49 10.31
CA ALA A 218 -10.34 1.95 9.23
C ALA A 218 -8.84 1.86 9.59
N GLN A 219 -8.50 2.07 10.86
CA GLN A 219 -7.14 1.85 11.36
C GLN A 219 -6.78 0.35 11.32
N ASP A 220 -7.68 -0.53 11.74
CA ASP A 220 -7.49 -1.98 11.68
C ASP A 220 -7.38 -2.46 10.22
N LEU A 221 -8.14 -1.85 9.31
CA LEU A 221 -8.06 -2.10 7.87
C LEU A 221 -6.69 -1.69 7.29
N ALA A 222 -6.16 -0.54 7.72
CA ALA A 222 -4.82 -0.11 7.30
C ALA A 222 -3.74 -1.08 7.79
N GLN A 223 -3.90 -1.64 9.00
CA GLN A 223 -3.02 -2.67 9.53
C GLN A 223 -3.09 -3.96 8.70
N SER A 224 -4.30 -4.41 8.35
CA SER A 224 -4.48 -5.60 7.52
C SER A 224 -3.88 -5.43 6.12
N LYS A 225 -3.95 -4.23 5.56
CA LYS A 225 -3.28 -3.90 4.29
C LYS A 225 -1.75 -3.93 4.39
N TYR A 226 -1.21 -3.47 5.51
CA TYR A 226 0.23 -3.60 5.76
C TYR A 226 0.66 -5.08 5.78
N GLU A 227 -0.14 -5.95 6.38
CA GLU A 227 0.12 -7.40 6.43
C GLU A 227 0.08 -8.03 5.01
N MET A 228 -0.82 -7.54 4.13
CA MET A 228 -0.84 -7.94 2.72
C MET A 228 0.45 -7.51 2.00
N GLU A 229 0.82 -6.25 2.14
CA GLU A 229 2.02 -5.68 1.51
C GLU A 229 3.30 -6.37 2.01
N TYR A 230 3.32 -6.73 3.31
CA TYR A 230 4.42 -7.52 3.89
C TYR A 230 4.57 -8.87 3.18
N ALA A 231 3.46 -9.60 3.00
CA ALA A 231 3.49 -10.89 2.31
C ALA A 231 3.91 -10.75 0.83
N ASP A 232 3.53 -9.65 0.18
CA ASP A 232 3.92 -9.35 -1.19
C ASP A 232 5.42 -9.05 -1.29
N VAL A 233 5.96 -8.23 -0.38
CA VAL A 233 7.39 -7.91 -0.32
C VAL A 233 8.24 -9.16 -0.08
N VAL A 234 7.82 -10.03 0.85
CA VAL A 234 8.53 -11.31 1.11
C VAL A 234 8.53 -12.17 -0.15
N MET A 235 7.37 -12.36 -0.78
CA MET A 235 7.24 -13.16 -2.01
C MET A 235 8.08 -12.62 -3.16
N ASP A 236 8.16 -11.31 -3.28
CA ASP A 236 8.95 -10.62 -4.29
C ASP A 236 10.46 -10.85 -4.10
N VAL A 237 10.91 -10.92 -2.84
CA VAL A 237 12.30 -11.26 -2.51
C VAL A 237 12.58 -12.72 -2.81
N ASP A 238 11.69 -13.62 -2.44
CA ASP A 238 11.82 -15.05 -2.72
C ASP A 238 11.98 -15.28 -4.22
N GLN A 239 11.15 -14.65 -5.02
CA GLN A 239 11.22 -14.72 -6.47
C GLN A 239 12.57 -14.20 -7.01
N ALA A 240 13.03 -13.05 -6.54
CA ALA A 240 14.29 -12.46 -6.98
C ALA A 240 15.50 -13.33 -6.55
N TYR A 241 15.46 -13.88 -5.34
CA TYR A 241 16.49 -14.75 -4.81
C TYR A 241 16.62 -16.03 -5.66
N TRP A 242 15.53 -16.76 -5.84
CA TRP A 242 15.53 -18.01 -6.60
C TRP A 242 15.82 -17.79 -8.10
N GLN A 243 15.42 -16.65 -8.64
CA GLN A 243 15.79 -16.25 -10.00
C GLN A 243 17.31 -16.09 -10.16
N ILE A 244 17.99 -15.52 -9.17
CA ILE A 244 19.47 -15.41 -9.18
C ILE A 244 20.10 -16.80 -9.11
N ILE A 245 19.60 -17.68 -8.25
CA ILE A 245 20.09 -19.06 -8.12
C ILE A 245 19.92 -19.83 -9.45
N SER A 246 18.76 -19.68 -10.12
CA SER A 246 18.53 -20.26 -11.45
C SER A 246 19.59 -19.79 -12.46
N ILE A 247 19.78 -18.47 -12.57
CA ILE A 247 20.69 -17.88 -13.56
C ILE A 247 22.15 -18.24 -13.23
N ALA A 248 22.54 -18.29 -11.95
CA ALA A 248 23.86 -18.70 -11.52
C ALA A 248 24.18 -20.15 -11.91
N ASN A 249 23.23 -21.07 -11.71
CA ASN A 249 23.39 -22.46 -12.13
C ASN A 249 23.42 -22.61 -13.66
N LYS A 250 22.56 -21.86 -14.38
CA LYS A 250 22.59 -21.82 -15.86
C LYS A 250 23.88 -21.22 -16.40
N LYS A 251 24.50 -20.26 -15.71
CA LYS A 251 25.84 -19.75 -16.05
C LYS A 251 26.88 -20.86 -15.92
N LYS A 252 26.91 -21.61 -14.81
CA LYS A 252 27.83 -22.74 -14.62
C LYS A 252 27.62 -23.81 -15.70
N LEU A 253 26.37 -24.13 -16.00
CA LEU A 253 26.00 -25.08 -17.05
C LEU A 253 26.49 -24.60 -18.43
N ALA A 254 26.32 -23.33 -18.77
CA ALA A 254 26.81 -22.74 -20.01
C ALA A 254 28.35 -22.77 -20.10
N GLN A 255 29.05 -22.54 -18.97
CA GLN A 255 30.51 -22.65 -18.88
C GLN A 255 30.97 -24.09 -19.16
N SER A 256 30.33 -25.07 -18.52
CA SER A 256 30.66 -26.50 -18.72
C SER A 256 30.37 -26.92 -20.16
N TYR A 257 29.25 -26.47 -20.74
CA TYR A 257 28.92 -26.77 -22.13
C TYR A 257 29.90 -26.16 -23.13
N LEU A 258 30.31 -24.91 -22.89
CA LEU A 258 31.33 -24.25 -23.72
C LEU A 258 32.69 -25.00 -23.63
N ALA A 259 33.09 -25.44 -22.43
CA ALA A 259 34.32 -26.20 -22.26
C ALA A 259 34.29 -27.54 -23.02
N LEU A 260 33.17 -28.27 -22.94
CA LEU A 260 32.96 -29.51 -23.72
C LEU A 260 33.07 -29.26 -25.22
N LEU A 261 32.53 -28.19 -25.74
CA LEU A 261 32.59 -27.84 -27.18
C LEU A 261 34.01 -27.41 -27.60
N GLN A 262 34.74 -26.71 -26.73
CA GLN A 262 36.14 -26.34 -26.97
C GLN A 262 37.04 -27.55 -27.02
N GLU A 263 36.86 -28.51 -26.09
CA GLU A 263 37.58 -29.79 -26.10
C GLU A 263 37.29 -30.59 -27.37
N MET A 264 36.00 -30.70 -27.74
CA MET A 264 35.57 -31.34 -28.97
C MET A 264 36.16 -30.67 -30.21
N GLN A 265 36.23 -29.33 -30.24
CA GLN A 265 36.85 -28.61 -31.35
C GLN A 265 38.31 -29.03 -31.52
N ALA A 266 39.08 -29.09 -30.42
CA ALA A 266 40.48 -29.49 -30.46
C ALA A 266 40.64 -30.95 -30.93
N ASP A 267 39.72 -31.85 -30.58
CA ASP A 267 39.77 -33.23 -31.02
C ASP A 267 39.36 -33.43 -32.49
N VAL A 268 38.38 -32.67 -32.96
CA VAL A 268 38.02 -32.62 -34.40
C VAL A 268 39.20 -32.07 -35.23
N GLU A 269 39.91 -31.04 -34.77
CA GLU A 269 41.10 -30.50 -35.44
C GLU A 269 42.23 -31.54 -35.55
N LYS A 270 42.49 -32.33 -34.49
CA LYS A 270 43.40 -33.44 -34.52
C LYS A 270 42.95 -34.54 -35.51
N SER A 271 41.65 -34.82 -35.54
CA SER A 271 41.05 -35.82 -36.42
C SER A 271 41.14 -35.43 -37.90
N ILE A 272 41.01 -34.12 -38.21
CA ILE A 272 41.25 -33.58 -39.55
C ILE A 272 42.70 -33.76 -39.96
N ALA A 273 43.66 -33.44 -39.06
CA ALA A 273 45.08 -33.63 -39.32
C ALA A 273 45.44 -35.10 -39.58
N ALA A 274 44.71 -36.05 -38.96
CA ALA A 274 44.82 -37.48 -39.19
C ALA A 274 44.05 -37.99 -40.43
N GLY A 275 43.26 -37.13 -41.10
CA GLY A 275 42.48 -37.47 -42.29
C GLY A 275 41.21 -38.26 -42.05
N VAL A 276 40.71 -38.29 -40.80
CA VAL A 276 39.49 -39.06 -40.40
C VAL A 276 38.26 -38.18 -40.13
N ALA A 277 38.40 -36.83 -40.14
CA ALA A 277 37.29 -35.88 -40.03
C ALA A 277 37.39 -34.84 -41.16
N THR A 278 36.30 -34.08 -41.37
CA THR A 278 36.19 -33.07 -42.43
C THR A 278 36.21 -31.64 -41.86
N GLU A 279 36.57 -30.66 -42.70
CA GLU A 279 36.45 -29.23 -42.35
C GLU A 279 35.00 -28.85 -41.97
N SER A 280 34.02 -29.52 -42.58
CA SER A 280 32.59 -29.33 -42.23
C SER A 280 32.30 -29.67 -40.78
N ASP A 281 32.92 -30.73 -40.24
CA ASP A 281 32.77 -31.14 -38.84
C ASP A 281 33.32 -30.05 -37.91
N ALA A 282 34.51 -29.50 -38.22
CA ALA A 282 35.10 -28.41 -37.43
C ALA A 282 34.23 -27.14 -37.46
N LEU A 283 33.67 -26.78 -38.63
CA LEU A 283 32.76 -25.63 -38.73
C LEU A 283 31.47 -25.83 -37.94
N GLN A 284 30.89 -27.05 -37.88
CA GLN A 284 29.73 -27.34 -37.08
C GLN A 284 30.03 -27.18 -35.58
N VAL A 285 31.14 -27.72 -35.08
CA VAL A 285 31.55 -27.56 -33.68
C VAL A 285 31.81 -26.07 -33.36
N LYS A 286 32.47 -25.33 -34.25
CA LYS A 286 32.70 -23.88 -34.09
C LYS A 286 31.42 -23.09 -33.98
N VAL A 287 30.42 -23.40 -34.79
CA VAL A 287 29.09 -22.75 -34.67
C VAL A 287 28.48 -23.01 -33.30
N LYS A 288 28.52 -24.25 -32.82
CA LYS A 288 28.00 -24.61 -31.49
C LYS A 288 28.78 -23.95 -30.34
N ALA A 289 30.10 -23.87 -30.45
CA ALA A 289 30.94 -23.16 -29.47
C ALA A 289 30.59 -21.65 -29.41
N ASN A 290 30.34 -21.01 -30.56
CA ASN A 290 29.91 -19.63 -30.60
C ASN A 290 28.50 -19.43 -29.99
N GLU A 291 27.58 -20.37 -30.23
CA GLU A 291 26.25 -20.39 -29.60
C GLU A 291 26.36 -20.50 -28.06
N ALA A 292 27.24 -21.41 -27.58
CA ALA A 292 27.51 -21.60 -26.15
C ALA A 292 28.14 -20.34 -25.52
N GLN A 293 29.09 -19.70 -26.22
CA GLN A 293 29.69 -18.43 -25.78
C GLN A 293 28.64 -17.31 -25.65
N MET A 294 27.72 -17.21 -26.62
CA MET A 294 26.59 -16.24 -26.53
C MET A 294 25.67 -16.57 -25.36
N LEU A 295 25.38 -17.84 -25.10
CA LEU A 295 24.57 -18.28 -23.97
C LEU A 295 25.24 -17.91 -22.64
N LEU A 296 26.55 -18.14 -22.50
CA LEU A 296 27.33 -17.74 -21.33
C LEU A 296 27.28 -16.23 -21.10
N THR A 297 27.55 -15.43 -22.13
CA THR A 297 27.50 -13.97 -22.03
C THR A 297 26.11 -13.48 -21.62
N LYS A 298 25.06 -14.10 -22.16
CA LYS A 298 23.67 -13.79 -21.78
C LYS A 298 23.39 -14.13 -20.31
N ALA A 299 23.88 -15.27 -19.82
CA ALA A 299 23.72 -15.68 -18.43
C ALA A 299 24.49 -14.75 -17.48
N GLU A 300 25.70 -14.31 -17.84
CA GLU A 300 26.51 -13.36 -17.05
C GLU A 300 25.81 -12.01 -16.90
N ASN A 301 25.33 -11.45 -18.02
CA ASN A 301 24.57 -10.21 -18.00
C ASN A 301 23.28 -10.35 -17.21
N GLY A 302 22.55 -11.47 -17.38
CA GLY A 302 21.33 -11.77 -16.65
C GLY A 302 21.56 -11.88 -15.15
N LEU A 303 22.66 -12.53 -14.74
CA LEU A 303 23.04 -12.64 -13.32
C LEU A 303 23.31 -11.27 -12.70
N THR A 304 24.08 -10.43 -13.40
CA THR A 304 24.39 -9.08 -12.94
C THR A 304 23.11 -8.25 -12.76
N LEU A 305 22.22 -8.24 -13.75
CA LEU A 305 20.95 -7.50 -13.68
C LEU A 305 20.03 -8.03 -12.58
N SER A 306 19.96 -9.34 -12.39
CA SER A 306 19.14 -9.95 -11.34
C SER A 306 19.68 -9.61 -9.94
N LYS A 307 21.00 -9.59 -9.75
CA LYS A 307 21.63 -9.13 -8.51
C LYS A 307 21.34 -7.65 -8.24
N MET A 308 21.42 -6.79 -9.25
CA MET A 308 21.01 -5.38 -9.12
C MET A 308 19.55 -5.23 -8.72
N LEU A 309 18.66 -6.05 -9.28
CA LEU A 309 17.24 -6.04 -8.91
C LEU A 309 17.02 -6.44 -7.45
N LEU A 310 17.71 -7.49 -6.98
CA LEU A 310 17.65 -7.89 -5.58
C LEU A 310 18.22 -6.81 -4.66
N CYS A 311 19.38 -6.20 -5.00
CA CYS A 311 19.95 -5.07 -4.25
C CYS A 311 18.92 -3.95 -4.08
N LYS A 312 18.22 -3.57 -5.16
CA LYS A 312 17.13 -2.59 -5.09
C LYS A 312 16.04 -3.00 -4.10
N ARG A 313 15.62 -4.27 -4.11
CA ARG A 313 14.53 -4.78 -3.25
C ARG A 313 14.93 -4.82 -1.77
N ILE A 314 16.19 -5.17 -1.49
CA ILE A 314 16.71 -5.23 -0.11
C ILE A 314 17.32 -3.90 0.37
N GLY A 315 17.26 -2.84 -0.46
CA GLY A 315 17.68 -1.49 -0.10
C GLY A 315 19.18 -1.24 -0.15
N LEU A 316 19.93 -2.07 -0.89
CA LEU A 316 21.36 -1.85 -1.13
C LEU A 316 21.58 -1.02 -2.42
N PRO A 317 22.74 -0.33 -2.54
CA PRO A 317 23.15 0.29 -3.80
C PRO A 317 23.20 -0.75 -4.92
N LEU A 318 22.86 -0.32 -6.17
CA LEU A 318 22.74 -1.23 -7.32
C LEU A 318 24.05 -1.90 -7.74
N ASP A 319 25.17 -1.26 -7.41
CA ASP A 319 26.54 -1.69 -7.71
C ASP A 319 27.16 -2.55 -6.59
N THR A 320 26.40 -2.89 -5.55
CA THR A 320 26.86 -3.73 -4.46
C THR A 320 27.06 -5.17 -4.96
N GLU A 321 28.26 -5.70 -4.81
CA GLU A 321 28.53 -7.12 -5.07
C GLU A 321 27.96 -7.99 -3.93
N ILE A 322 26.92 -8.76 -4.24
CA ILE A 322 26.29 -9.69 -3.33
C ILE A 322 26.60 -11.13 -3.74
N ILE A 323 26.81 -12.01 -2.75
CA ILE A 323 26.88 -13.45 -2.92
C ILE A 323 25.74 -14.06 -2.12
N LEU A 324 24.97 -14.94 -2.75
CA LEU A 324 23.90 -15.65 -2.07
C LEU A 324 24.41 -16.99 -1.55
N ALA A 325 23.92 -17.40 -0.38
CA ALA A 325 24.35 -18.63 0.27
C ALA A 325 24.14 -19.87 -0.62
N ASP A 326 23.04 -19.88 -1.37
CA ASP A 326 22.65 -20.99 -2.24
C ASP A 326 23.20 -20.88 -3.68
N GLU A 327 23.98 -19.84 -4.01
CA GLU A 327 24.54 -19.64 -5.37
C GLU A 327 25.54 -20.73 -5.78
N ALA A 328 26.16 -21.39 -4.78
CA ALA A 328 27.10 -22.48 -5.01
C ALA A 328 26.44 -23.87 -5.10
N ILE A 329 25.17 -23.99 -4.73
CA ILE A 329 24.46 -25.27 -4.65
C ILE A 329 24.19 -25.80 -6.07
N GLU A 330 24.59 -27.04 -6.33
CA GLU A 330 24.35 -27.73 -7.61
C GLU A 330 22.99 -28.41 -7.65
N VAL A 331 22.53 -28.91 -6.50
CA VAL A 331 21.21 -29.55 -6.35
C VAL A 331 20.32 -28.62 -5.52
N ILE A 332 19.26 -28.15 -6.11
CA ILE A 332 18.31 -27.28 -5.40
C ILE A 332 17.63 -28.07 -4.29
N PRO A 333 17.70 -27.60 -3.03
CA PRO A 333 17.17 -28.37 -1.89
C PRO A 333 15.65 -28.52 -2.03
N GLU A 334 15.10 -29.56 -1.43
CA GLU A 334 13.63 -29.67 -1.34
C GLU A 334 13.06 -28.57 -0.43
N PRO A 335 11.99 -27.90 -0.85
CA PRO A 335 11.33 -26.92 -0.01
C PRO A 335 10.67 -27.60 1.21
N GLN A 336 10.57 -26.85 2.31
CA GLN A 336 9.79 -27.30 3.44
C GLN A 336 8.32 -27.40 3.03
N CYS A 337 7.73 -28.59 3.22
CA CYS A 337 6.33 -28.82 2.91
C CYS A 337 5.45 -27.96 3.83
N PRO A 338 4.57 -27.11 3.28
CA PRO A 338 3.64 -26.34 4.09
C PRO A 338 2.73 -27.26 4.92
N VAL A 339 2.44 -26.85 6.15
CA VAL A 339 1.46 -27.55 6.99
C VAL A 339 0.08 -27.33 6.41
N GLU A 340 -0.60 -28.40 6.06
CA GLU A 340 -1.96 -28.32 5.50
C GLU A 340 -2.95 -27.76 6.54
N LYS A 341 -3.59 -26.66 6.20
CA LYS A 341 -4.60 -25.99 7.02
C LYS A 341 -6.01 -26.24 6.47
N SER A 342 -7.01 -26.20 7.36
CA SER A 342 -8.40 -26.14 6.93
C SER A 342 -8.71 -24.82 6.22
N LEU A 343 -9.70 -24.82 5.32
CA LEU A 343 -10.10 -23.57 4.63
C LEU A 343 -10.57 -22.50 5.60
N GLU A 344 -11.23 -22.88 6.72
CA GLU A 344 -11.69 -21.93 7.72
C GLU A 344 -10.51 -21.24 8.45
N ASP A 345 -9.46 -21.99 8.78
CA ASP A 345 -8.25 -21.42 9.38
C ASP A 345 -7.54 -20.49 8.39
N ILE A 346 -7.48 -20.88 7.10
CA ILE A 346 -6.93 -20.02 6.04
C ILE A 346 -7.71 -18.72 5.92
N TYR A 347 -9.06 -18.77 5.92
CA TYR A 347 -9.88 -17.55 5.87
C TYR A 347 -9.69 -16.66 7.10
N ALA A 348 -9.41 -17.23 8.26
CA ALA A 348 -9.14 -16.48 9.48
C ALA A 348 -7.74 -15.82 9.46
N ASP A 349 -6.76 -16.52 8.91
CA ASP A 349 -5.35 -16.08 8.88
C ASP A 349 -5.07 -15.06 7.77
N ARG A 350 -5.80 -15.10 6.66
CA ARG A 350 -5.51 -14.25 5.49
C ARG A 350 -5.91 -12.79 5.70
N PRO A 351 -4.98 -11.84 5.51
CA PRO A 351 -5.26 -10.42 5.69
C PRO A 351 -6.25 -9.87 4.65
N GLU A 352 -6.37 -10.50 3.46
CA GLU A 352 -7.35 -10.10 2.45
C GLU A 352 -8.79 -10.34 2.93
N THR A 353 -9.04 -11.49 3.54
CA THR A 353 -10.35 -11.84 4.11
C THR A 353 -10.71 -10.91 5.25
N ARG A 354 -9.74 -10.66 6.14
CA ARG A 354 -9.87 -9.72 7.25
C ARG A 354 -10.14 -8.29 6.76
N SER A 355 -9.45 -7.84 5.71
CA SER A 355 -9.67 -6.52 5.10
C SER A 355 -11.10 -6.34 4.61
N LEU A 356 -11.66 -7.36 3.93
CA LEU A 356 -13.04 -7.30 3.44
C LEU A 356 -14.07 -7.36 4.56
N GLN A 357 -13.82 -8.14 5.60
CA GLN A 357 -14.68 -8.18 6.79
C GLN A 357 -14.69 -6.83 7.51
N LEU A 358 -13.53 -6.21 7.69
CA LEU A 358 -13.42 -4.86 8.26
C LEU A 358 -14.14 -3.83 7.38
N ALA A 359 -14.02 -3.98 6.06
CA ALA A 359 -14.73 -3.17 5.10
C ALA A 359 -16.25 -3.26 5.27
N GLN A 360 -16.79 -4.46 5.32
CA GLN A 360 -18.21 -4.69 5.56
C GLN A 360 -18.65 -3.98 6.84
N GLN A 361 -17.90 -4.18 7.95
CA GLN A 361 -18.20 -3.53 9.23
C GLN A 361 -18.18 -1.99 9.13
N ILE A 362 -17.23 -1.39 8.39
CA ILE A 362 -17.17 0.05 8.15
C ILE A 362 -18.45 0.53 7.47
N TYR A 363 -18.91 -0.18 6.43
CA TYR A 363 -20.13 0.20 5.71
C TYR A 363 -21.40 -0.01 6.53
N ASP A 364 -21.44 -1.02 7.40
CA ASP A 364 -22.51 -1.16 8.39
C ASP A 364 -22.57 0.03 9.36
N LYS A 365 -21.41 0.49 9.85
CA LYS A 365 -21.35 1.71 10.67
C LYS A 365 -21.71 2.96 9.88
N LYS A 366 -21.28 3.06 8.61
CA LYS A 366 -21.66 4.15 7.70
C LYS A 366 -23.20 4.25 7.56
N ALA A 367 -23.87 3.13 7.39
CA ALA A 367 -25.34 3.12 7.35
C ALA A 367 -25.95 3.66 8.66
N LYS A 368 -25.35 3.35 9.82
CA LYS A 368 -25.78 3.89 11.13
C LYS A 368 -25.49 5.39 11.25
N VAL A 369 -24.37 5.88 10.72
CA VAL A 369 -24.04 7.31 10.65
C VAL A 369 -25.08 8.06 9.81
N VAL A 370 -25.41 7.53 8.63
CA VAL A 370 -26.44 8.13 7.76
C VAL A 370 -27.82 8.09 8.42
N ARG A 371 -28.15 7.02 9.15
CA ARG A 371 -29.40 6.95 9.92
C ARG A 371 -29.43 8.00 11.03
N ALA A 372 -28.30 8.32 11.65
CA ALA A 372 -28.22 9.33 12.70
C ALA A 372 -28.59 10.73 12.21
N ASP A 373 -28.43 11.03 10.90
CA ASP A 373 -28.86 12.30 10.29
C ASP A 373 -30.38 12.49 10.27
N MET A 374 -31.15 11.42 10.50
CA MET A 374 -32.61 11.45 10.64
C MET A 374 -33.06 11.64 12.10
N MET A 375 -32.14 11.64 13.05
CA MET A 375 -32.43 11.77 14.47
C MET A 375 -32.36 13.23 14.92
N PRO A 376 -33.06 13.62 15.99
CA PRO A 376 -32.87 14.92 16.62
C PRO A 376 -31.41 15.14 16.99
N GLN A 377 -30.94 16.37 16.85
CA GLN A 377 -29.59 16.78 17.24
C GLN A 377 -29.69 17.83 18.34
N VAL A 378 -28.95 17.64 19.42
CA VAL A 378 -28.92 18.53 20.58
C VAL A 378 -27.48 18.96 20.82
N ALA A 379 -27.26 20.27 20.87
CA ALA A 379 -25.98 20.87 21.21
C ALA A 379 -26.15 21.95 22.27
N LEU A 380 -25.20 22.01 23.20
CA LEU A 380 -25.02 23.17 24.07
C LEU A 380 -24.19 24.19 23.33
N THR A 381 -24.64 25.44 23.36
CA THR A 381 -23.92 26.58 22.78
C THR A 381 -23.72 27.64 23.85
N ALA A 382 -22.52 28.21 23.88
CA ALA A 382 -22.21 29.36 24.71
C ALA A 382 -21.46 30.38 23.85
N ASN A 383 -21.94 31.59 23.81
CA ASN A 383 -21.36 32.67 23.03
C ASN A 383 -21.01 33.85 23.95
N TYR A 384 -19.80 34.35 23.79
CA TYR A 384 -19.40 35.63 24.35
C TYR A 384 -19.27 36.62 23.20
N LEU A 385 -20.15 37.60 23.17
CA LEU A 385 -20.28 38.56 22.07
C LEU A 385 -19.77 39.92 22.53
N ILE A 386 -18.89 40.52 21.78
CA ILE A 386 -18.49 41.90 21.90
C ILE A 386 -18.90 42.66 20.62
N SER A 387 -19.45 43.84 20.76
CA SER A 387 -19.83 44.67 19.62
C SER A 387 -19.61 46.17 19.88
N ASN A 388 -19.33 46.86 18.82
CA ASN A 388 -19.36 48.32 18.77
C ASN A 388 -20.09 48.68 17.45
N PRO A 389 -21.19 49.43 17.53
CA PRO A 389 -21.83 50.07 18.70
C PRO A 389 -22.42 49.05 19.69
N ASN A 390 -22.57 49.49 20.95
CA ASN A 390 -23.17 48.71 22.01
C ASN A 390 -24.68 48.56 21.79
N ALA A 391 -25.14 47.33 21.57
CA ALA A 391 -26.51 47.03 21.26
C ALA A 391 -27.43 46.87 22.50
N PHE A 392 -26.83 46.77 23.71
CA PHE A 392 -27.58 46.38 24.91
C PHE A 392 -28.01 47.56 25.82
N ASN A 393 -27.41 48.75 25.66
CA ASN A 393 -27.72 49.93 26.48
C ASN A 393 -28.16 51.17 25.63
N GLY A 394 -28.88 50.93 24.55
CA GLY A 394 -29.08 51.95 23.51
C GLY A 394 -27.82 52.09 22.67
N ILE A 395 -27.98 52.26 21.38
CA ILE A 395 -26.86 52.20 20.45
C ILE A 395 -25.94 53.40 20.66
N GLN A 396 -24.91 53.21 21.44
CA GLN A 396 -23.84 54.17 21.65
C GLN A 396 -22.58 53.63 20.96
N ASN A 397 -21.82 54.52 20.34
CA ASN A 397 -20.51 54.19 19.70
C ASN A 397 -19.45 53.77 20.74
N THR A 398 -19.82 52.87 21.63
CA THR A 398 -18.98 52.32 22.69
C THR A 398 -19.00 50.80 22.60
N TRP A 399 -17.94 50.18 23.04
CA TRP A 399 -17.92 48.72 23.16
C TRP A 399 -18.89 48.26 24.26
N ASN A 400 -19.72 47.26 23.95
CA ASN A 400 -20.45 46.57 24.99
C ASN A 400 -19.43 45.82 25.85
N GLY A 401 -19.43 45.87 27.09
CA GLY A 401 -18.47 45.19 27.97
C GLY A 401 -18.43 43.63 27.82
N GLY A 402 -19.04 43.11 26.74
CA GLY A 402 -19.21 41.69 26.43
C GLY A 402 -20.52 41.11 26.96
N THR A 403 -21.19 40.34 26.12
CA THR A 403 -22.45 39.67 26.48
C THR A 403 -22.26 38.16 26.39
N PHE A 404 -22.56 37.45 27.48
CA PHE A 404 -22.58 36.00 27.51
C PHE A 404 -23.99 35.49 27.23
N VAL A 405 -24.10 34.62 26.23
CA VAL A 405 -25.35 33.93 25.88
C VAL A 405 -25.07 32.43 25.88
N ALA A 406 -25.78 31.69 26.69
CA ALA A 406 -25.73 30.24 26.69
C ALA A 406 -27.11 29.66 26.40
N GLY A 407 -27.13 28.57 25.63
CA GLY A 407 -28.39 27.95 25.25
C GLY A 407 -28.23 26.49 24.83
N VAL A 408 -29.38 25.87 24.62
CA VAL A 408 -29.50 24.54 24.06
C VAL A 408 -30.07 24.66 22.66
N MET A 409 -29.35 24.17 21.67
CA MET A 409 -29.84 24.09 20.30
C MET A 409 -30.38 22.70 20.04
N VAL A 410 -31.63 22.61 19.60
CA VAL A 410 -32.27 21.36 19.19
C VAL A 410 -32.66 21.50 17.72
N ASN A 411 -32.09 20.63 16.88
CA ASN A 411 -32.43 20.53 15.47
C ASN A 411 -33.12 19.18 15.21
N VAL A 412 -34.35 19.21 14.71
CA VAL A 412 -35.17 18.04 14.38
C VAL A 412 -35.45 18.05 12.89
N PRO A 413 -34.81 17.17 12.10
CA PRO A 413 -35.13 17.09 10.67
C PRO A 413 -36.51 16.45 10.47
N ILE A 414 -37.53 17.23 10.10
CA ILE A 414 -38.91 16.75 9.96
C ILE A 414 -39.14 16.17 8.56
N PHE A 415 -38.77 16.90 7.51
CA PHE A 415 -38.99 16.46 6.13
C PHE A 415 -37.95 17.04 5.19
N HIS A 416 -37.31 16.16 4.40
CA HIS A 416 -36.30 16.51 3.39
C HIS A 416 -36.57 15.76 2.07
N GLY A 417 -37.82 15.70 1.63
CA GLY A 417 -38.19 15.09 0.34
C GLY A 417 -37.74 13.61 0.18
N LEU A 418 -37.73 12.83 1.27
CA LEU A 418 -37.24 11.44 1.33
C LEU A 418 -35.73 11.27 1.08
N GLU A 419 -34.96 12.35 0.97
CA GLU A 419 -33.52 12.29 0.70
C GLU A 419 -32.79 11.44 1.74
N ASN A 420 -33.00 11.68 3.01
CA ASN A 420 -32.35 10.96 4.10
C ASN A 420 -32.74 9.47 4.12
N VAL A 421 -33.98 9.15 3.76
CA VAL A 421 -34.46 7.76 3.65
C VAL A 421 -33.74 7.04 2.52
N ASN A 422 -33.61 7.70 1.38
CA ASN A 422 -32.92 7.13 0.23
C ASN A 422 -31.39 7.03 0.45
N ARG A 423 -30.78 7.99 1.13
CA ARG A 423 -29.38 7.92 1.58
C ARG A 423 -29.15 6.72 2.49
N TYR A 424 -30.05 6.49 3.44
CA TYR A 424 -29.97 5.32 4.32
C TYR A 424 -30.14 4.00 3.55
N LYS A 425 -31.12 3.92 2.63
CA LYS A 425 -31.30 2.73 1.78
C LYS A 425 -30.07 2.48 0.91
N LYS A 426 -29.48 3.53 0.34
CA LYS A 426 -28.22 3.44 -0.42
C LYS A 426 -27.08 2.89 0.45
N ALA A 427 -26.87 3.47 1.63
CA ALA A 427 -25.81 3.03 2.53
C ALA A 427 -25.99 1.57 3.00
N LYS A 428 -27.26 1.14 3.20
CA LYS A 428 -27.58 -0.25 3.50
C LYS A 428 -27.32 -1.19 2.32
N ALA A 429 -27.61 -0.76 1.11
CA ALA A 429 -27.30 -1.52 -0.11
C ALA A 429 -25.78 -1.64 -0.32
N GLU A 430 -25.02 -0.56 -0.03
CA GLU A 430 -23.56 -0.58 -0.04
C GLU A 430 -23.02 -1.61 0.97
N ALA A 431 -23.55 -1.67 2.19
CA ALA A 431 -23.16 -2.69 3.18
C ALA A 431 -23.45 -4.11 2.67
N GLY A 432 -24.62 -4.34 2.06
CA GLY A 432 -24.96 -5.62 1.43
C GLY A 432 -24.02 -6.01 0.29
N LEU A 433 -23.60 -5.04 -0.52
CA LEU A 433 -22.60 -5.25 -1.58
C LEU A 433 -21.27 -5.77 -1.00
N TYR A 434 -20.79 -5.19 0.10
CA TYR A 434 -19.56 -5.66 0.74
C TYR A 434 -19.69 -7.05 1.37
N GLN A 435 -20.86 -7.39 1.86
CA GLN A 435 -21.14 -8.75 2.32
C GLN A 435 -21.01 -9.77 1.17
N THR A 436 -21.61 -9.46 0.01
CA THR A 436 -21.49 -10.33 -1.18
C THR A 436 -20.03 -10.44 -1.64
N ARG A 437 -19.30 -9.34 -1.66
CA ARG A 437 -17.87 -9.33 -2.02
C ARG A 437 -17.00 -10.14 -1.06
N TYR A 438 -17.32 -10.13 0.22
CA TYR A 438 -16.64 -10.96 1.20
C TYR A 438 -16.87 -12.46 0.91
N GLN A 439 -18.10 -12.84 0.56
CA GLN A 439 -18.41 -14.23 0.18
C GLN A 439 -17.69 -14.65 -1.10
N ASP A 440 -17.74 -13.82 -2.13
CA ASP A 440 -17.03 -14.04 -3.40
C ASP A 440 -15.52 -14.19 -3.20
N ALA A 441 -14.92 -13.34 -2.37
CA ALA A 441 -13.51 -13.43 -2.04
C ALA A 441 -13.16 -14.74 -1.32
N ARG A 442 -14.01 -15.25 -0.43
CA ARG A 442 -13.79 -16.56 0.20
C ARG A 442 -13.79 -17.69 -0.83
N GLU A 443 -14.70 -17.67 -1.79
CA GLU A 443 -14.77 -18.66 -2.87
C GLU A 443 -13.51 -18.59 -3.76
N LEU A 444 -13.08 -17.39 -4.13
CA LEU A 444 -11.85 -17.17 -4.90
C LEU A 444 -10.60 -17.62 -4.16
N ILE A 445 -10.50 -17.33 -2.86
CA ILE A 445 -9.39 -17.78 -2.01
C ILE A 445 -9.38 -19.31 -1.92
N GLY A 446 -10.55 -19.94 -1.74
CA GLY A 446 -10.67 -21.39 -1.74
C GLY A 446 -10.17 -22.02 -3.04
N LEU A 447 -10.54 -21.43 -4.19
CA LEU A 447 -10.06 -21.82 -5.50
C LEU A 447 -8.55 -21.63 -5.65
N GLN A 448 -8.03 -20.47 -5.21
CA GLN A 448 -6.59 -20.16 -5.25
C GLN A 448 -5.78 -21.18 -4.44
N VAL A 449 -6.21 -21.51 -3.22
CA VAL A 449 -5.54 -22.51 -2.38
C VAL A 449 -5.55 -23.88 -3.05
N ALA A 450 -6.71 -24.31 -3.56
CA ALA A 450 -6.81 -25.58 -4.28
C ALA A 450 -5.89 -25.62 -5.51
N GLN A 451 -5.80 -24.53 -6.26
CA GLN A 451 -4.88 -24.38 -7.39
C GLN A 451 -3.41 -24.46 -6.94
N GLN A 452 -3.02 -23.70 -5.91
CA GLN A 452 -1.63 -23.70 -5.44
C GLN A 452 -1.21 -25.05 -4.88
N ARG A 453 -2.10 -25.78 -4.23
CA ARG A 453 -1.85 -27.17 -3.79
C ARG A 453 -1.58 -28.10 -4.98
N LYS A 454 -2.32 -27.93 -6.09
CA LYS A 454 -2.10 -28.70 -7.32
C LYS A 454 -0.77 -28.33 -7.97
N VAL A 455 -0.47 -27.04 -8.10
CA VAL A 455 0.79 -26.55 -8.66
C VAL A 455 1.99 -27.06 -7.84
N PHE A 456 1.88 -27.11 -6.52
CA PHE A 456 2.93 -27.63 -5.66
C PHE A 456 3.20 -29.13 -5.91
N VAL A 457 2.15 -29.95 -6.02
CA VAL A 457 2.27 -31.37 -6.34
C VAL A 457 2.85 -31.58 -7.73
N GLU A 458 2.35 -30.84 -8.73
CA GLU A 458 2.85 -30.90 -10.12
C GLU A 458 4.33 -30.50 -10.21
N ALA A 459 4.74 -29.44 -9.49
CA ALA A 459 6.14 -29.00 -9.46
C ALA A 459 7.06 -30.08 -8.87
N ARG A 460 6.62 -30.79 -7.82
CA ARG A 460 7.37 -31.91 -7.25
C ARG A 460 7.54 -33.05 -8.25
N GLU A 461 6.45 -33.48 -8.87
CA GLU A 461 6.47 -34.54 -9.88
C GLU A 461 7.36 -34.15 -11.08
N LYS A 462 7.36 -32.85 -11.46
CA LYS A 462 8.20 -32.32 -12.53
C LYS A 462 9.68 -32.44 -12.18
N VAL A 463 10.09 -32.17 -10.93
CA VAL A 463 11.48 -32.35 -10.48
C VAL A 463 11.91 -33.81 -10.62
N GLU A 464 11.08 -34.77 -10.19
CA GLU A 464 11.38 -36.20 -10.31
C GLU A 464 11.54 -36.63 -11.78
N MET A 465 10.64 -36.17 -12.67
CA MET A 465 10.72 -36.47 -14.10
C MET A 465 11.94 -35.83 -14.78
N THR A 466 12.22 -34.56 -14.47
CA THR A 466 13.38 -33.87 -15.08
C THR A 466 14.69 -34.40 -14.58
N LEU A 467 14.78 -34.89 -13.34
CA LEU A 467 15.96 -35.61 -12.81
C LEU A 467 16.19 -36.90 -13.60
N SER A 468 15.16 -37.71 -13.80
CA SER A 468 15.29 -38.96 -14.58
C SER A 468 15.68 -38.67 -16.05
N ASN A 469 15.18 -37.58 -16.64
CA ASN A 469 15.58 -37.17 -17.98
C ASN A 469 17.06 -36.71 -18.01
N LEU A 470 17.49 -35.98 -16.98
CA LEU A 470 18.90 -35.56 -16.86
C LEU A 470 19.85 -36.78 -16.76
N GLU A 471 19.56 -37.73 -15.88
CA GLU A 471 20.34 -38.98 -15.74
C GLU A 471 20.43 -39.73 -17.07
N SER A 472 19.31 -39.79 -17.80
CA SER A 472 19.25 -40.45 -19.13
C SER A 472 20.09 -39.69 -20.16
N ALA A 473 20.04 -38.35 -20.15
CA ALA A 473 20.80 -37.50 -21.07
C ALA A 473 22.30 -37.55 -20.77
N GLU A 474 22.70 -37.59 -19.49
CA GLU A 474 24.11 -37.77 -19.06
C GLU A 474 24.68 -39.10 -19.52
N GLU A 475 23.94 -40.19 -19.32
CA GLU A 475 24.39 -41.49 -19.75
C GLU A 475 24.44 -41.62 -21.29
N ASN A 476 23.49 -41.00 -22.00
CA ASN A 476 23.50 -40.90 -23.46
C ASN A 476 24.72 -40.11 -23.94
N LEU A 477 25.02 -38.97 -23.33
CA LEU A 477 26.20 -38.16 -23.67
C LEU A 477 27.50 -38.93 -23.41
N ARG A 478 27.59 -39.59 -22.24
CA ARG A 478 28.76 -40.43 -21.91
C ARG A 478 28.99 -41.50 -22.93
N LYS A 479 27.94 -42.24 -23.36
CA LYS A 479 28.03 -43.27 -24.40
C LYS A 479 28.37 -42.69 -25.78
N ALA A 480 27.79 -41.55 -26.12
CA ALA A 480 28.07 -40.89 -27.39
C ALA A 480 29.53 -40.43 -27.49
N ASN A 481 30.11 -39.90 -26.40
CA ASN A 481 31.50 -39.50 -26.34
C ASN A 481 32.43 -40.72 -26.51
N LEU A 482 32.19 -41.81 -25.79
CA LEU A 482 32.98 -43.05 -25.90
C LEU A 482 32.92 -43.65 -27.31
N ALA A 483 31.76 -43.66 -27.94
CA ALA A 483 31.59 -44.17 -29.30
C ALA A 483 32.22 -43.25 -30.36
N TYR A 484 32.27 -41.96 -30.10
CA TYR A 484 32.97 -40.98 -30.94
C TYR A 484 34.50 -41.17 -30.86
N GLU A 485 35.04 -41.29 -29.65
CA GLU A 485 36.45 -41.58 -29.42
C GLU A 485 36.87 -42.91 -30.09
N ALA A 486 35.98 -43.90 -30.09
CA ALA A 486 36.17 -45.17 -30.81
C ALA A 486 36.02 -45.06 -32.34
N GLY A 487 35.67 -43.88 -32.89
CA GLY A 487 35.47 -43.66 -34.32
C GLY A 487 34.16 -44.27 -34.88
N VAL A 488 33.22 -44.66 -34.01
CA VAL A 488 31.95 -45.32 -34.39
C VAL A 488 30.84 -44.32 -34.69
N LEU A 489 30.83 -43.19 -33.99
CA LEU A 489 29.79 -42.16 -34.17
C LEU A 489 30.33 -40.88 -34.84
N PRO A 490 29.52 -40.23 -35.72
CA PRO A 490 29.90 -38.97 -36.33
C PRO A 490 29.72 -37.79 -35.36
N THR A 491 30.46 -36.70 -35.59
CA THR A 491 30.48 -35.45 -34.82
C THR A 491 29.09 -34.91 -34.50
N ASN A 492 28.18 -34.89 -35.50
CA ASN A 492 26.84 -34.33 -35.33
C ASN A 492 25.98 -35.12 -34.31
N THR A 493 26.19 -36.42 -34.14
CA THR A 493 25.47 -37.22 -33.16
C THR A 493 25.89 -36.87 -31.74
N VAL A 494 27.19 -36.63 -31.51
CA VAL A 494 27.70 -36.18 -30.21
C VAL A 494 27.20 -34.77 -29.90
N LEU A 495 27.23 -33.87 -30.88
CA LEU A 495 26.65 -32.50 -30.73
C LEU A 495 25.16 -32.56 -30.39
N GLY A 496 24.41 -33.52 -30.96
CA GLY A 496 23.02 -33.78 -30.60
C GLY A 496 22.87 -34.26 -29.14
N ALA A 497 23.71 -35.18 -28.69
CA ALA A 497 23.73 -35.67 -27.30
C ALA A 497 24.10 -34.55 -26.30
N GLN A 498 25.10 -33.72 -26.63
CA GLN A 498 25.50 -32.57 -25.83
C GLN A 498 24.37 -31.53 -25.71
N THR A 499 23.67 -31.27 -26.81
CA THR A 499 22.51 -30.34 -26.81
C THR A 499 21.36 -30.90 -25.96
N ALA A 500 21.06 -32.20 -26.06
CA ALA A 500 20.05 -32.86 -25.26
C ALA A 500 20.39 -32.84 -23.75
N TRP A 501 21.67 -33.06 -23.41
CA TRP A 501 22.15 -32.93 -22.02
C TRP A 501 21.99 -31.50 -21.50
N LEU A 502 22.40 -30.47 -22.28
CA LEU A 502 22.23 -29.06 -21.90
C LEU A 502 20.75 -28.73 -21.62
N SER A 503 19.84 -29.18 -22.49
CA SER A 503 18.41 -28.96 -22.32
C SER A 503 17.89 -29.66 -21.07
N ALA A 504 18.17 -30.94 -20.89
CA ALA A 504 17.71 -31.71 -19.73
C ALA A 504 18.21 -31.13 -18.40
N HIS A 505 19.46 -30.66 -18.38
CA HIS A 505 20.04 -30.04 -17.19
C HIS A 505 19.38 -28.67 -16.91
N SER A 506 19.16 -27.86 -17.94
CA SER A 506 18.42 -26.60 -17.79
C SER A 506 17.01 -26.82 -17.28
N ASP A 507 16.30 -27.83 -17.82
CA ASP A 507 14.93 -28.18 -17.42
C ASP A 507 14.87 -28.65 -15.95
N TYR A 508 15.88 -29.39 -15.48
CA TYR A 508 15.99 -29.79 -14.08
C TYR A 508 16.22 -28.61 -13.14
N ILE A 509 17.11 -27.66 -13.51
CA ILE A 509 17.32 -26.43 -12.75
C ILE A 509 15.99 -25.65 -12.64
N ASP A 510 15.30 -25.47 -13.77
CA ASP A 510 14.03 -24.73 -13.79
C ASP A 510 12.95 -25.42 -12.96
N ALA A 511 12.85 -26.76 -13.03
CA ALA A 511 11.90 -27.52 -12.22
C ALA A 511 12.16 -27.36 -10.71
N GLY A 512 13.42 -27.40 -10.28
CA GLY A 512 13.79 -27.17 -8.88
C GLY A 512 13.41 -25.77 -8.38
N ILE A 513 13.63 -24.74 -9.20
CA ILE A 513 13.23 -23.37 -8.89
C ILE A 513 11.70 -23.24 -8.85
N GLU A 514 10.99 -23.82 -9.83
CA GLU A 514 9.52 -23.83 -9.85
C GLU A 514 8.95 -24.50 -8.59
N TYR A 515 9.59 -25.56 -8.09
CA TYR A 515 9.17 -26.24 -6.87
C TYR A 515 9.33 -25.35 -5.63
N GLN A 516 10.46 -24.62 -5.51
CA GLN A 516 10.66 -23.62 -4.45
C GLN A 516 9.62 -22.52 -4.50
N MET A 517 9.36 -21.99 -5.70
CA MET A 517 8.37 -20.93 -5.89
C MET A 517 6.93 -21.40 -5.66
N ALA A 518 6.62 -22.66 -6.01
CA ALA A 518 5.32 -23.26 -5.70
C ALA A 518 5.09 -23.40 -4.20
N ALA A 519 6.15 -23.79 -3.43
CA ALA A 519 6.09 -23.84 -1.96
C ALA A 519 5.88 -22.45 -1.35
N ALA A 520 6.62 -21.44 -1.79
CA ALA A 520 6.46 -20.06 -1.34
C ALA A 520 5.05 -19.51 -1.65
N SER A 521 4.54 -19.78 -2.87
CA SER A 521 3.21 -19.38 -3.30
C SER A 521 2.10 -20.08 -2.50
N LEU A 522 2.29 -21.36 -2.19
CA LEU A 522 1.36 -22.10 -1.34
C LEU A 522 1.35 -21.58 0.09
N ASN A 523 2.53 -21.31 0.66
CA ASN A 523 2.65 -20.67 1.98
C ASN A 523 1.92 -19.34 2.05
N LYS A 524 2.06 -18.50 1.02
CA LYS A 524 1.31 -17.25 0.92
C LYS A 524 -0.19 -17.48 0.80
N ALA A 525 -0.62 -18.43 -0.06
CA ALA A 525 -2.03 -18.74 -0.26
C ALA A 525 -2.71 -19.29 1.01
N GLU A 526 -1.98 -20.01 1.85
CA GLU A 526 -2.46 -20.53 3.13
C GLU A 526 -2.31 -19.55 4.30
N GLY A 527 -1.82 -18.31 4.05
CA GLY A 527 -1.66 -17.28 5.08
C GLY A 527 -0.55 -17.58 6.09
N ASN A 528 0.49 -18.29 5.69
CA ASN A 528 1.62 -18.66 6.56
C ASN A 528 2.70 -17.56 6.62
N ILE A 529 2.67 -16.56 5.74
CA ILE A 529 3.59 -15.42 5.75
C ILE A 529 3.00 -14.35 6.67
N LYS A 530 3.63 -14.15 7.84
CA LYS A 530 3.21 -13.17 8.87
C LYS A 530 4.38 -12.29 9.27
#